data_30b3d916a6ad6b6d21130eaa8b62e1da
#
_entry.id   30b3d916a6ad6b6d21130eaa8b62e1da
#
_cell.length_a   1.000
_cell.length_b   1.000
_cell.length_c   1.000
_cell.angle_alpha   90.00
_cell.angle_beta   90.00
_cell.angle_gamma   90.00
#
_symmetry.space_group_name_H-M   'P 1'
#
loop_
_entity.id
_entity.type
_entity.pdbx_description
1 polymer ?
#
loop_
_entity_poly.entity_id
_entity_poly.type
_entity_poly.pdbx_seq_one_letter_code
_entity_poly.pdbx_strand_id
1 'polypeptide(L)'
;MKKTVLFILFICFLVNANAQSYETQFAKPLGTVLQEIGARFNVKLKYDADTTGKVVPFADFRIRPYSVEESLTNVLSLFDYKFAKQDEKTYKIKAYEYPRRVPEDGKKLLAYLNSLYPDSAAWSTRRVALKKEFRQLLQIDSVLTKRVHSKPILSKIRNYDGYSVQNFSIETLPGLYVCGSIYSPLTKGKHALILCPNGHWGGGRYNKDEQTRFGTLARMGATCVSYDLFGWGESEYQVTSAAHRTTAAEQIQLMNGLTILDYMFTRKDIDAKRVATNGGSGGGTQVVQLSVLDDRFTAACPTVNLASHFDGGCPCESGMPTMLACGGTCNPELMATFAPKPVRVISDGKDWTASVPELEFPYLQRFWNFYKADNKLTNVHLLTEGHDFGVNKRKAVYEFFIPTFGLDASKLDESKITIEPEVVMHSFGEKGEKMPTNAIREFAQVEKFFNKKADAKIHSDIDLEKRAQNFVDTLKLNDKEKENRVFTIIKTHMKAVRDWHNDHPYTIIPKGINPRTGELLTDVHRDVIACSTKPTSVH
;
A
#
# COMPACT_ATOMS: atom_id res chain seq x y z
N MET A 1 -42.01 12.27 47.84
CA MET A 1 -41.41 12.50 46.49
C MET A 1 -39.90 12.29 46.43
N LYS A 2 -39.07 12.67 47.40
CA LYS A 2 -37.60 12.50 47.32
C LYS A 2 -37.10 11.03 47.39
N LYS A 3 -37.82 10.10 48.05
CA LYS A 3 -37.41 8.68 48.13
C LYS A 3 -37.73 7.88 46.88
N THR A 4 -38.78 8.22 46.14
CA THR A 4 -39.17 7.55 44.91
C THR A 4 -38.25 7.92 43.74
N VAL A 5 -37.77 9.16 43.68
CA VAL A 5 -36.81 9.62 42.66
C VAL A 5 -35.45 8.95 42.84
N LEU A 6 -35.03 8.71 44.09
CA LEU A 6 -33.76 8.03 44.38
C LEU A 6 -33.76 6.56 43.96
N PHE A 7 -34.93 5.91 44.09
CA PHE A 7 -35.09 4.50 43.70
C PHE A 7 -35.12 4.32 42.18
N ILE A 8 -35.72 5.26 41.43
CA ILE A 8 -35.71 5.25 39.96
C ILE A 8 -34.32 5.55 39.43
N LEU A 9 -33.58 6.44 40.04
CA LEU A 9 -32.18 6.73 39.69
C LEU A 9 -31.25 5.52 39.96
N PHE A 10 -31.52 4.75 41.04
CA PHE A 10 -30.74 3.54 41.34
C PHE A 10 -31.07 2.37 40.39
N ILE A 11 -32.31 2.24 39.93
CA ILE A 11 -32.70 1.25 38.91
C ILE A 11 -32.11 1.63 37.56
N CYS A 12 -32.07 2.92 37.18
CA CYS A 12 -31.40 3.36 35.95
C CYS A 12 -29.89 3.13 36.01
N PHE A 13 -29.26 3.23 37.18
CA PHE A 13 -27.81 2.93 37.33
C PHE A 13 -27.53 1.43 37.28
N LEU A 14 -28.40 0.59 37.78
CA LEU A 14 -28.26 -0.88 37.71
C LEU A 14 -28.51 -1.43 36.29
N VAL A 15 -29.37 -0.77 35.51
CA VAL A 15 -29.64 -1.18 34.12
C VAL A 15 -28.47 -0.77 33.20
N ASN A 16 -27.77 0.33 33.51
CA ASN A 16 -26.57 0.72 32.74
C ASN A 16 -25.30 -0.05 33.13
N ALA A 17 -25.25 -0.73 34.29
CA ALA A 17 -24.08 -1.49 34.72
C ALA A 17 -23.98 -2.89 34.08
N ASN A 18 -25.01 -3.34 33.36
CA ASN A 18 -25.05 -4.66 32.71
C ASN A 18 -25.18 -4.64 31.18
N ALA A 19 -24.95 -3.50 30.55
CA ALA A 19 -24.74 -3.48 29.11
C ALA A 19 -23.27 -3.81 28.78
N GLN A 20 -22.77 -4.95 29.25
CA GLN A 20 -21.68 -5.63 28.58
C GLN A 20 -22.20 -5.97 27.19
N SER A 21 -21.61 -5.40 26.14
CA SER A 21 -22.03 -5.71 24.79
C SER A 21 -21.95 -7.22 24.60
N TYR A 22 -22.95 -7.83 23.98
CA TYR A 22 -22.96 -9.27 23.66
C TYR A 22 -21.67 -9.70 22.95
N GLU A 23 -20.98 -8.79 22.30
CA GLU A 23 -19.69 -8.99 21.62
C GLU A 23 -18.56 -9.40 22.56
N THR A 24 -18.54 -8.90 23.80
CA THR A 24 -17.49 -9.24 24.78
C THR A 24 -17.77 -10.53 25.54
N GLN A 25 -19.02 -10.94 25.62
CA GLN A 25 -19.42 -12.12 26.41
C GLN A 25 -18.91 -13.46 25.82
N PHE A 26 -18.71 -13.51 24.48
CA PHE A 26 -18.24 -14.70 23.76
C PHE A 26 -16.88 -14.49 23.11
N ALA A 27 -16.19 -13.43 23.50
CA ALA A 27 -14.88 -13.12 22.99
C ALA A 27 -13.81 -13.92 23.74
N LYS A 28 -12.84 -14.50 22.99
CA LYS A 28 -11.69 -15.21 23.57
C LYS A 28 -10.39 -14.69 22.97
N PRO A 29 -9.27 -14.69 23.72
CA PRO A 29 -7.96 -14.40 23.14
C PRO A 29 -7.65 -15.35 21.97
N LEU A 30 -7.05 -14.85 20.91
CA LEU A 30 -6.71 -15.63 19.72
C LEU A 30 -5.87 -16.87 20.08
N GLY A 31 -4.86 -16.71 20.94
CA GLY A 31 -4.03 -17.83 21.41
C GLY A 31 -4.85 -18.95 22.05
N THR A 32 -5.85 -18.61 22.87
CA THR A 32 -6.77 -19.58 23.51
C THR A 32 -7.59 -20.31 22.47
N VAL A 33 -8.16 -19.57 21.50
CA VAL A 33 -8.98 -20.17 20.44
C VAL A 33 -8.16 -21.14 19.58
N LEU A 34 -6.92 -20.78 19.26
CA LEU A 34 -6.03 -21.66 18.50
C LEU A 34 -5.65 -22.91 19.29
N GLN A 35 -5.44 -22.81 20.61
CA GLN A 35 -5.23 -23.98 21.46
C GLN A 35 -6.47 -24.90 21.49
N GLU A 36 -7.68 -24.32 21.57
CA GLU A 36 -8.94 -25.07 21.51
C GLU A 36 -9.10 -25.80 20.17
N ILE A 37 -8.79 -25.15 19.05
CA ILE A 37 -8.80 -25.78 17.72
C ILE A 37 -7.76 -26.93 17.67
N GLY A 38 -6.55 -26.68 18.13
CA GLY A 38 -5.51 -27.71 18.18
C GLY A 38 -5.91 -28.95 18.97
N ALA A 39 -6.46 -28.75 20.15
CA ALA A 39 -6.94 -29.83 21.02
C ALA A 39 -8.12 -30.57 20.42
N ARG A 40 -9.13 -29.84 19.91
CA ARG A 40 -10.36 -30.40 19.37
C ARG A 40 -10.15 -31.31 18.16
N PHE A 41 -9.25 -30.92 17.27
CA PHE A 41 -8.96 -31.66 16.04
C PHE A 41 -7.71 -32.52 16.12
N ASN A 42 -7.05 -32.55 17.28
CA ASN A 42 -5.79 -33.26 17.49
C ASN A 42 -4.72 -32.89 16.45
N VAL A 43 -4.54 -31.59 16.21
CA VAL A 43 -3.58 -31.04 15.26
C VAL A 43 -2.59 -30.11 15.95
N LYS A 44 -1.37 -30.05 15.42
CA LYS A 44 -0.31 -29.14 15.87
C LYS A 44 -0.39 -27.83 15.09
N LEU A 45 -0.55 -26.71 15.80
CA LEU A 45 -0.52 -25.39 15.22
C LEU A 45 0.83 -24.74 15.54
N LYS A 46 1.58 -24.33 14.53
CA LYS A 46 2.84 -23.57 14.64
C LYS A 46 2.56 -22.12 14.27
N TYR A 47 3.04 -21.17 15.07
CA TYR A 47 2.80 -19.74 14.84
C TYR A 47 4.08 -19.01 14.47
N ASP A 48 4.06 -18.27 13.35
CA ASP A 48 5.00 -17.18 13.07
C ASP A 48 4.27 -15.82 13.23
N ALA A 49 2.96 -15.88 13.52
CA ALA A 49 2.12 -14.71 13.68
C ALA A 49 1.97 -14.33 15.14
N ASP A 50 2.00 -13.03 15.44
CA ASP A 50 1.77 -12.52 16.78
C ASP A 50 0.29 -12.66 17.18
N THR A 51 0.05 -13.38 18.28
CA THR A 51 -1.29 -13.59 18.83
C THR A 51 -1.61 -12.67 20.02
N THR A 52 -0.63 -11.85 20.44
CA THR A 52 -0.73 -11.00 21.63
C THR A 52 -1.79 -9.91 21.43
N GLY A 53 -2.65 -9.72 22.43
CA GLY A 53 -3.68 -8.68 22.43
C GLY A 53 -4.82 -8.87 21.40
N LYS A 54 -4.78 -9.93 20.59
CA LYS A 54 -5.84 -10.21 19.61
C LYS A 54 -6.97 -10.99 20.24
N VAL A 55 -8.20 -10.52 20.04
CA VAL A 55 -9.41 -11.09 20.61
C VAL A 55 -10.36 -11.52 19.49
N VAL A 56 -10.77 -12.78 19.52
CA VAL A 56 -11.71 -13.38 18.57
C VAL A 56 -13.14 -13.16 19.08
N PRO A 57 -13.93 -12.29 18.46
CA PRO A 57 -15.33 -12.13 18.82
C PRO A 57 -16.11 -13.39 18.43
N PHE A 58 -17.06 -13.79 19.27
CA PHE A 58 -17.90 -14.96 19.03
C PHE A 58 -17.13 -16.25 18.76
N ALA A 59 -16.06 -16.49 19.53
CA ALA A 59 -15.07 -17.52 19.28
C ALA A 59 -15.66 -18.92 19.06
N ASP A 60 -16.62 -19.33 19.91
CA ASP A 60 -17.22 -20.67 19.85
C ASP A 60 -18.00 -20.90 18.55
N PHE A 61 -18.57 -19.85 17.96
CA PHE A 61 -19.31 -19.93 16.69
C PHE A 61 -18.42 -19.98 15.45
N ARG A 62 -17.15 -19.64 15.61
CA ARG A 62 -16.18 -19.68 14.51
C ARG A 62 -15.52 -21.03 14.35
N ILE A 63 -15.56 -21.87 15.39
CA ILE A 63 -15.00 -23.22 15.35
C ILE A 63 -16.05 -24.18 14.78
N ARG A 64 -15.81 -24.69 13.57
CA ARG A 64 -16.67 -25.70 12.96
C ARG A 64 -16.38 -27.07 13.57
N PRO A 65 -17.41 -27.83 14.01
CA PRO A 65 -17.18 -29.12 14.68
C PRO A 65 -16.59 -30.20 13.76
N TYR A 66 -16.60 -29.99 12.45
CA TYR A 66 -16.29 -30.98 11.43
C TYR A 66 -15.08 -30.59 10.55
N SER A 67 -14.54 -29.39 10.66
CA SER A 67 -13.44 -28.94 9.78
C SER A 67 -12.46 -28.01 10.51
N VAL A 68 -11.21 -28.45 10.58
CA VAL A 68 -10.12 -27.64 11.12
C VAL A 68 -9.80 -26.47 10.19
N GLU A 69 -9.81 -26.70 8.89
CA GLU A 69 -9.50 -25.69 7.88
C GLU A 69 -10.51 -24.55 7.85
N GLU A 70 -11.81 -24.87 7.91
CA GLU A 70 -12.84 -23.85 8.02
C GLU A 70 -12.75 -23.07 9.34
N SER A 71 -12.48 -23.77 10.45
CA SER A 71 -12.30 -23.13 11.75
C SER A 71 -11.12 -22.16 11.73
N LEU A 72 -9.98 -22.59 11.19
CA LEU A 72 -8.81 -21.73 11.04
C LEU A 72 -9.11 -20.55 10.12
N THR A 73 -9.79 -20.76 8.99
CA THR A 73 -10.18 -19.67 8.08
C THR A 73 -11.05 -18.65 8.79
N ASN A 74 -12.10 -19.09 9.48
CA ASN A 74 -13.06 -18.22 10.17
C ASN A 74 -12.42 -17.39 11.30
N VAL A 75 -11.38 -17.91 11.94
CA VAL A 75 -10.69 -17.26 13.04
C VAL A 75 -9.57 -16.36 12.54
N LEU A 76 -8.76 -16.85 11.61
CA LEU A 76 -7.53 -16.18 11.17
C LEU A 76 -7.80 -14.99 10.25
N SER A 77 -8.87 -15.06 9.43
CA SER A 77 -9.27 -13.96 8.53
C SER A 77 -9.59 -12.66 9.25
N LEU A 78 -9.93 -12.70 10.54
CA LEU A 78 -10.19 -11.51 11.36
C LEU A 78 -8.93 -10.66 11.60
N PHE A 79 -7.76 -11.25 11.41
CA PHE A 79 -6.45 -10.64 11.77
C PHE A 79 -5.50 -10.60 10.59
N ASP A 80 -5.99 -10.79 9.37
CA ASP A 80 -5.17 -10.95 8.17
C ASP A 80 -4.10 -12.05 8.34
N TYR A 81 -4.51 -13.18 8.93
CA TYR A 81 -3.69 -14.37 9.06
C TYR A 81 -4.20 -15.48 8.15
N LYS A 82 -3.28 -16.35 7.76
CA LYS A 82 -3.57 -17.56 7.00
C LYS A 82 -2.85 -18.75 7.61
N PHE A 83 -3.25 -19.94 7.20
CA PHE A 83 -2.52 -21.16 7.52
C PHE A 83 -2.02 -21.84 6.25
N ALA A 84 -0.96 -22.61 6.42
CA ALA A 84 -0.48 -23.57 5.44
C ALA A 84 -0.42 -24.95 6.09
N LYS A 85 -1.07 -25.92 5.48
CA LYS A 85 -0.99 -27.32 5.90
C LYS A 85 0.41 -27.83 5.57
N GLN A 86 1.16 -28.31 6.55
CA GLN A 86 2.51 -28.86 6.38
C GLN A 86 2.48 -30.37 6.19
N ASP A 87 1.61 -31.03 6.92
CA ASP A 87 1.32 -32.45 6.87
C ASP A 87 -0.13 -32.72 7.36
N GLU A 88 -0.55 -33.96 7.52
CA GLU A 88 -1.91 -34.32 7.90
C GLU A 88 -2.35 -33.74 9.25
N LYS A 89 -1.40 -33.47 10.15
CA LYS A 89 -1.68 -33.03 11.52
C LYS A 89 -0.99 -31.72 11.90
N THR A 90 -0.29 -31.08 10.98
CA THR A 90 0.47 -29.86 11.28
C THR A 90 0.08 -28.71 10.38
N TYR A 91 -0.31 -27.61 10.97
CA TYR A 91 -0.63 -26.35 10.28
C TYR A 91 0.31 -25.25 10.76
N LYS A 92 0.84 -24.46 9.82
CA LYS A 92 1.65 -23.28 10.10
C LYS A 92 0.80 -22.04 9.89
N ILE A 93 0.63 -21.24 10.96
CA ILE A 93 -0.11 -19.97 10.94
C ILE A 93 0.90 -18.86 10.72
N LYS A 94 0.62 -17.99 9.76
CA LYS A 94 1.44 -16.84 9.41
C LYS A 94 0.58 -15.66 9.00
N ALA A 95 1.19 -14.47 8.94
CA ALA A 95 0.50 -13.31 8.39
C ALA A 95 0.00 -13.61 6.97
N TYR A 96 -1.17 -13.07 6.64
CA TYR A 96 -1.69 -13.15 5.29
C TYR A 96 -0.70 -12.41 4.37
N GLU A 97 -0.04 -13.17 3.52
CA GLU A 97 0.63 -12.60 2.36
C GLU A 97 -0.43 -12.51 1.28
N TYR A 98 -0.61 -11.35 0.68
CA TYR A 98 -1.50 -11.21 -0.46
C TYR A 98 -1.22 -12.33 -1.46
N PRO A 99 -2.25 -12.99 -2.00
CA PRO A 99 -2.03 -14.16 -2.83
C PRO A 99 -1.12 -13.77 -3.99
N ARG A 100 0.09 -14.36 -4.02
CA ARG A 100 0.93 -14.30 -5.19
C ARG A 100 0.17 -15.00 -6.30
N ARG A 101 -0.29 -14.23 -7.26
CA ARG A 101 -0.81 -14.78 -8.51
C ARG A 101 0.37 -15.39 -9.25
N VAL A 102 0.10 -16.33 -10.12
CA VAL A 102 1.11 -16.89 -11.02
C VAL A 102 1.23 -16.03 -12.28
N PRO A 103 2.34 -16.09 -13.04
CA PRO A 103 2.50 -15.30 -14.26
C PRO A 103 1.34 -15.43 -15.26
N GLU A 104 0.66 -16.57 -15.30
CA GLU A 104 -0.53 -16.80 -16.14
C GLU A 104 -1.69 -15.89 -15.76
N ASP A 105 -1.85 -15.58 -14.48
CA ASP A 105 -2.87 -14.62 -14.01
C ASP A 105 -2.51 -13.19 -14.43
N GLY A 106 -1.23 -12.84 -14.38
CA GLY A 106 -0.72 -11.60 -14.91
C GLY A 106 -0.96 -11.47 -16.42
N LYS A 107 -0.70 -12.53 -17.17
CA LYS A 107 -0.98 -12.59 -18.62
C LYS A 107 -2.46 -12.36 -18.92
N LYS A 108 -3.37 -13.01 -18.18
CA LYS A 108 -4.82 -12.81 -18.34
C LYS A 108 -5.22 -11.37 -18.00
N LEU A 109 -4.69 -10.81 -16.92
CA LEU A 109 -4.95 -9.43 -16.52
C LEU A 109 -4.49 -8.44 -17.60
N LEU A 110 -3.26 -8.56 -18.09
CA LEU A 110 -2.74 -7.67 -19.14
C LEU A 110 -3.49 -7.83 -20.46
N ALA A 111 -3.92 -9.04 -20.82
CA ALA A 111 -4.77 -9.26 -21.99
C ALA A 111 -6.13 -8.57 -21.83
N TYR A 112 -6.76 -8.68 -20.65
CA TYR A 112 -8.01 -7.97 -20.34
C TYR A 112 -7.82 -6.45 -20.42
N LEU A 113 -6.80 -5.92 -19.77
CA LEU A 113 -6.51 -4.48 -19.79
C LEU A 113 -6.27 -3.99 -21.24
N ASN A 114 -5.49 -4.74 -22.03
CA ASN A 114 -5.26 -4.41 -23.43
C ASN A 114 -6.55 -4.32 -24.27
N SER A 115 -7.56 -5.11 -23.94
CA SER A 115 -8.85 -5.08 -24.63
C SER A 115 -9.68 -3.82 -24.34
N LEU A 116 -9.40 -3.14 -23.21
CA LEU A 116 -10.11 -1.92 -22.82
C LEU A 116 -9.69 -0.68 -23.64
N TYR A 117 -8.48 -0.71 -24.20
CA TYR A 117 -7.91 0.42 -24.96
C TYR A 117 -7.19 -0.06 -26.22
N PRO A 118 -7.93 -0.35 -27.29
CA PRO A 118 -7.38 -0.87 -28.53
C PRO A 118 -6.44 0.12 -29.24
N ASP A 119 -6.57 1.41 -28.97
CA ASP A 119 -5.80 2.48 -29.59
C ASP A 119 -5.35 3.56 -28.59
N SER A 120 -4.59 4.54 -29.08
CA SER A 120 -4.07 5.64 -28.27
C SER A 120 -5.14 6.59 -27.72
N ALA A 121 -6.29 6.71 -28.36
CA ALA A 121 -7.38 7.57 -27.90
C ALA A 121 -8.10 6.93 -26.69
N ALA A 122 -8.42 5.65 -26.79
CA ALA A 122 -8.98 4.88 -25.68
C ALA A 122 -8.00 4.84 -24.49
N TRP A 123 -6.70 4.64 -24.76
CA TRP A 123 -5.67 4.73 -23.74
C TRP A 123 -5.61 6.10 -23.06
N SER A 124 -5.68 7.19 -23.83
CA SER A 124 -5.66 8.54 -23.27
C SER A 124 -6.81 8.75 -22.27
N THR A 125 -8.00 8.26 -22.59
CA THR A 125 -9.18 8.31 -21.72
C THR A 125 -8.94 7.49 -20.45
N ARG A 126 -8.48 6.24 -20.59
CA ARG A 126 -8.15 5.35 -19.46
C ARG A 126 -7.07 5.94 -18.55
N ARG A 127 -6.00 6.49 -19.15
CA ARG A 127 -4.89 7.12 -18.42
C ARG A 127 -5.37 8.25 -17.51
N VAL A 128 -6.21 9.14 -18.02
CA VAL A 128 -6.77 10.27 -17.23
C VAL A 128 -7.63 9.76 -16.09
N ALA A 129 -8.53 8.82 -16.39
CA ALA A 129 -9.40 8.22 -15.38
C ALA A 129 -8.58 7.49 -14.29
N LEU A 130 -7.59 6.70 -14.69
CA LEU A 130 -6.74 5.93 -13.78
C LEU A 130 -5.95 6.86 -12.84
N LYS A 131 -5.30 7.89 -13.35
CA LYS A 131 -4.59 8.88 -12.52
C LYS A 131 -5.52 9.58 -11.54
N LYS A 132 -6.72 9.95 -11.98
CA LYS A 132 -7.72 10.63 -11.13
C LYS A 132 -8.20 9.70 -10.02
N GLU A 133 -8.61 8.50 -10.36
CA GLU A 133 -9.18 7.56 -9.39
C GLU A 133 -8.11 7.05 -8.41
N PHE A 134 -6.89 6.80 -8.88
CA PHE A 134 -5.75 6.46 -8.04
C PHE A 134 -5.50 7.52 -6.95
N ARG A 135 -5.52 8.81 -7.30
CA ARG A 135 -5.42 9.92 -6.33
C ARG A 135 -6.58 9.93 -5.34
N GLN A 136 -7.81 9.67 -5.82
CA GLN A 136 -9.00 9.63 -4.96
C GLN A 136 -8.93 8.49 -3.95
N LEU A 137 -8.54 7.29 -4.38
CA LEU A 137 -8.42 6.11 -3.54
C LEU A 137 -7.36 6.28 -2.45
N LEU A 138 -6.27 6.97 -2.76
CA LEU A 138 -5.24 7.35 -1.79
C LEU A 138 -5.67 8.52 -0.87
N GLN A 139 -6.81 9.15 -1.12
CA GLN A 139 -7.20 10.41 -0.45
C GLN A 139 -6.10 11.50 -0.51
N ILE A 140 -5.21 11.42 -1.50
CA ILE A 140 -3.96 12.18 -1.49
C ILE A 140 -4.22 13.69 -1.43
N ASP A 141 -5.19 14.19 -2.17
CA ASP A 141 -5.50 15.61 -2.20
C ASP A 141 -6.04 16.10 -0.86
N SER A 142 -6.89 15.31 -0.19
CA SER A 142 -7.40 15.63 1.15
C SER A 142 -6.31 15.63 2.20
N VAL A 143 -5.39 14.64 2.14
CA VAL A 143 -4.29 14.54 3.11
C VAL A 143 -3.26 15.63 2.88
N LEU A 144 -2.95 15.97 1.63
CA LEU A 144 -2.02 17.05 1.30
C LEU A 144 -2.48 18.42 1.80
N THR A 145 -3.80 18.67 1.92
CA THR A 145 -4.31 19.93 2.52
C THR A 145 -4.01 20.05 4.02
N LYS A 146 -3.72 18.95 4.69
CA LYS A 146 -3.41 18.90 6.13
C LYS A 146 -1.91 18.98 6.40
N ARG A 147 -1.08 19.09 5.36
CA ARG A 147 0.38 19.19 5.50
C ARG A 147 0.79 20.43 6.30
N VAL A 148 1.90 20.27 7.00
CA VAL A 148 2.55 21.37 7.70
C VAL A 148 3.66 21.94 6.80
N HIS A 149 3.75 23.25 6.73
CA HIS A 149 4.81 23.96 6.00
C HIS A 149 5.90 24.45 6.97
N SER A 150 6.39 23.56 7.84
CA SER A 150 7.49 23.86 8.75
C SER A 150 8.83 23.80 8.03
N LYS A 151 9.83 24.47 8.60
CA LYS A 151 11.21 24.34 8.11
C LYS A 151 11.71 22.94 8.48
N PRO A 152 12.41 22.24 7.54
CA PRO A 152 13.00 20.96 7.86
C PRO A 152 14.08 21.10 8.93
N ILE A 153 14.20 20.09 9.78
CA ILE A 153 15.31 19.94 10.71
C ILE A 153 16.45 19.30 9.92
N LEU A 154 17.58 19.97 9.86
CA LEU A 154 18.75 19.53 9.08
C LEU A 154 19.94 19.28 10.00
N SER A 155 20.65 18.16 9.77
CA SER A 155 21.93 17.89 10.43
C SER A 155 23.06 18.76 9.85
N LYS A 156 24.23 18.74 10.50
CA LYS A 156 25.45 19.25 9.86
C LYS A 156 25.73 18.46 8.58
N ILE A 157 26.25 19.16 7.56
CA ILE A 157 26.70 18.53 6.32
C ILE A 157 28.00 17.79 6.61
N ARG A 158 28.11 16.56 6.13
CA ARG A 158 29.31 15.72 6.16
C ARG A 158 29.83 15.60 4.73
N ASN A 159 31.09 15.95 4.50
CA ASN A 159 31.72 15.92 3.18
C ASN A 159 32.59 14.68 3.02
N TYR A 160 32.49 14.07 1.83
CA TYR A 160 33.23 12.89 1.41
C TYR A 160 33.92 13.11 0.06
N ASP A 161 34.47 12.07 -0.54
CA ASP A 161 35.12 12.15 -1.85
C ASP A 161 34.12 12.45 -2.97
N GLY A 162 33.98 13.72 -3.31
CA GLY A 162 33.15 14.23 -4.41
C GLY A 162 31.67 14.40 -4.06
N TYR A 163 31.22 14.09 -2.85
CA TYR A 163 29.83 14.26 -2.42
C TYR A 163 29.72 14.64 -0.95
N SER A 164 28.54 15.03 -0.54
CA SER A 164 28.20 15.29 0.86
C SER A 164 26.91 14.58 1.26
N VAL A 165 26.74 14.35 2.57
CA VAL A 165 25.52 13.78 3.16
C VAL A 165 24.99 14.73 4.22
N GLN A 166 23.67 14.96 4.21
CA GLN A 166 22.97 15.72 5.21
C GLN A 166 21.67 15.00 5.59
N ASN A 167 21.48 14.70 6.86
CA ASN A 167 20.21 14.13 7.31
C ASN A 167 19.17 15.24 7.41
N PHE A 168 17.92 14.87 7.17
CA PHE A 168 16.79 15.76 7.32
C PHE A 168 15.64 15.08 8.05
N SER A 169 14.78 15.90 8.63
CA SER A 169 13.49 15.49 9.13
C SER A 169 12.48 16.56 8.75
N ILE A 170 11.38 16.15 8.12
CA ILE A 170 10.30 17.04 7.64
C ILE A 170 9.01 16.65 8.33
N GLU A 171 8.35 17.63 8.97
CA GLU A 171 6.99 17.45 9.46
C GLU A 171 6.02 17.43 8.28
N THR A 172 5.40 16.29 8.01
CA THR A 172 4.54 16.09 6.84
C THR A 172 3.06 16.30 7.17
N LEU A 173 2.64 15.82 8.33
CA LEU A 173 1.34 16.12 8.95
C LEU A 173 1.59 16.62 10.36
N PRO A 174 0.61 17.29 11.03
CA PRO A 174 0.83 17.79 12.39
C PRO A 174 1.38 16.73 13.34
N GLY A 175 2.63 16.89 13.75
CA GLY A 175 3.37 15.95 14.60
C GLY A 175 3.90 14.70 13.91
N LEU A 176 3.64 14.45 12.63
CA LEU A 176 4.19 13.32 11.90
C LEU A 176 5.40 13.77 11.08
N TYR A 177 6.54 13.13 11.31
CA TYR A 177 7.82 13.45 10.68
C TYR A 177 8.29 12.29 9.79
N VAL A 178 8.83 12.64 8.63
CA VAL A 178 9.63 11.72 7.80
C VAL A 178 11.10 12.09 7.93
N CYS A 179 11.95 11.08 8.19
CA CYS A 179 13.40 11.24 8.27
C CYS A 179 14.07 10.67 7.04
N GLY A 180 15.21 11.24 6.67
CA GLY A 180 15.96 10.80 5.52
C GLY A 180 17.36 11.41 5.42
N SER A 181 18.02 11.13 4.30
CA SER A 181 19.35 11.66 3.98
C SER A 181 19.39 12.21 2.57
N ILE A 182 20.01 13.38 2.42
CA ILE A 182 20.29 14.05 1.16
C ILE A 182 21.76 13.84 0.83
N TYR A 183 22.02 13.16 -0.29
CA TYR A 183 23.36 13.02 -0.87
C TYR A 183 23.49 14.05 -1.98
N SER A 184 24.43 14.97 -1.86
CA SER A 184 24.58 16.09 -2.81
C SER A 184 25.97 16.12 -3.42
N PRO A 185 26.11 16.49 -4.71
CA PRO A 185 27.40 16.76 -5.30
C PRO A 185 28.12 17.92 -4.58
N LEU A 186 29.46 17.90 -4.57
CA LEU A 186 30.26 19.04 -4.09
C LEU A 186 30.49 20.10 -5.19
N THR A 187 30.11 19.82 -6.42
CA THR A 187 30.20 20.77 -7.53
C THR A 187 29.17 21.89 -7.39
N LYS A 188 29.53 23.07 -7.90
CA LYS A 188 28.59 24.21 -7.92
C LYS A 188 27.58 24.09 -9.07
N GLY A 189 26.43 24.67 -8.88
CA GLY A 189 25.39 24.75 -9.92
C GLY A 189 24.11 24.02 -9.57
N LYS A 190 23.30 23.77 -10.60
CA LYS A 190 22.04 23.03 -10.46
C LYS A 190 22.25 21.56 -10.82
N HIS A 191 21.80 20.68 -9.94
CA HIS A 191 21.95 19.24 -10.06
C HIS A 191 20.62 18.54 -10.37
N ALA A 192 20.67 17.44 -11.09
CA ALA A 192 19.53 16.55 -11.22
C ALA A 192 19.09 16.06 -9.84
N LEU A 193 17.79 15.85 -9.64
CA LEU A 193 17.21 15.28 -8.42
C LEU A 193 16.76 13.85 -8.67
N ILE A 194 17.15 12.92 -7.81
CA ILE A 194 16.66 11.54 -7.82
C ILE A 194 16.07 11.25 -6.44
N LEU A 195 14.75 11.09 -6.37
CA LEU A 195 14.06 10.63 -5.17
C LEU A 195 14.19 9.11 -5.08
N CYS A 196 14.73 8.61 -3.97
CA CYS A 196 15.15 7.23 -3.79
C CYS A 196 14.37 6.56 -2.65
N PRO A 197 13.09 6.18 -2.85
CA PRO A 197 12.37 5.39 -1.87
C PRO A 197 13.02 4.03 -1.67
N ASN A 198 13.04 3.56 -0.42
CA ASN A 198 13.68 2.29 -0.06
C ASN A 198 12.73 1.11 -0.25
N GLY A 199 13.30 -0.07 -0.53
CA GLY A 199 12.65 -1.35 -0.41
C GLY A 199 12.64 -1.88 1.03
N HIS A 200 12.02 -3.06 1.23
CA HIS A 200 12.01 -3.75 2.53
C HIS A 200 13.33 -4.52 2.76
N TRP A 201 14.45 -3.86 2.52
CA TRP A 201 15.77 -4.42 2.77
C TRP A 201 16.12 -4.32 4.26
N GLY A 202 16.83 -5.31 4.78
CA GLY A 202 17.42 -5.19 6.11
C GLY A 202 18.28 -3.92 6.20
N GLY A 203 18.00 -3.07 7.19
CA GLY A 203 18.68 -1.80 7.40
C GLY A 203 18.10 -0.62 6.59
N GLY A 204 17.10 -0.81 5.72
CA GLY A 204 16.47 0.30 4.96
C GLY A 204 17.50 1.20 4.28
N ARG A 205 17.40 2.54 4.45
CA ARG A 205 18.35 3.52 3.88
C ARG A 205 19.77 3.43 4.46
N TYR A 206 19.96 2.73 5.58
CA TYR A 206 21.28 2.51 6.21
C TYR A 206 22.04 1.37 5.55
N ASN A 207 21.38 0.56 4.73
CA ASN A 207 21.99 -0.55 4.02
C ASN A 207 23.15 -0.09 3.13
N LYS A 208 24.23 -0.90 3.12
CA LYS A 208 25.45 -0.59 2.36
C LYS A 208 25.16 -0.36 0.86
N ASP A 209 24.35 -1.21 0.24
CA ASP A 209 24.07 -1.13 -1.20
C ASP A 209 23.29 0.13 -1.55
N GLU A 210 22.38 0.55 -0.68
CA GLU A 210 21.63 1.78 -0.80
C GLU A 210 22.54 3.00 -0.70
N GLN A 211 23.38 3.09 0.35
CA GLN A 211 24.32 4.19 0.53
C GLN A 211 25.33 4.26 -0.61
N THR A 212 25.82 3.11 -1.09
CA THR A 212 26.73 3.04 -2.25
C THR A 212 26.08 3.63 -3.49
N ARG A 213 24.84 3.28 -3.78
CA ARG A 213 24.09 3.82 -4.90
C ARG A 213 23.92 5.33 -4.81
N PHE A 214 23.46 5.83 -3.67
CA PHE A 214 23.19 7.26 -3.49
C PHE A 214 24.48 8.09 -3.58
N GLY A 215 25.52 7.66 -2.88
CA GLY A 215 26.81 8.35 -2.91
C GLY A 215 27.46 8.36 -4.29
N THR A 216 27.37 7.25 -5.04
CA THR A 216 27.91 7.17 -6.40
C THR A 216 27.17 8.11 -7.36
N LEU A 217 25.83 8.12 -7.32
CA LEU A 217 25.03 9.06 -8.11
C LEU A 217 25.35 10.52 -7.73
N ALA A 218 25.58 10.80 -6.44
CA ALA A 218 25.93 12.13 -6.00
C ALA A 218 27.33 12.55 -6.49
N ARG A 219 28.32 11.65 -6.46
CA ARG A 219 29.64 11.90 -7.05
C ARG A 219 29.56 12.22 -8.54
N MET A 220 28.65 11.58 -9.27
CA MET A 220 28.43 11.80 -10.70
C MET A 220 27.61 13.06 -11.01
N GLY A 221 27.08 13.77 -10.02
CA GLY A 221 26.41 15.07 -10.20
C GLY A 221 24.89 15.08 -10.00
N ALA A 222 24.28 14.04 -9.42
CA ALA A 222 22.87 14.05 -9.06
C ALA A 222 22.69 14.25 -7.54
N THR A 223 21.70 15.02 -7.11
CA THR A 223 21.25 15.03 -5.73
C THR A 223 20.28 13.86 -5.50
N CYS A 224 20.64 12.92 -4.60
CA CYS A 224 19.80 11.79 -4.24
C CYS A 224 19.17 12.02 -2.87
N VAL A 225 17.89 11.70 -2.74
CA VAL A 225 17.17 11.82 -1.47
C VAL A 225 16.54 10.49 -1.12
N SER A 226 17.00 9.90 -0.03
CA SER A 226 16.44 8.67 0.52
C SER A 226 15.75 8.96 1.84
N TYR A 227 14.68 8.22 2.17
CA TYR A 227 13.88 8.45 3.36
C TYR A 227 13.33 7.14 3.91
N ASP A 228 13.06 7.13 5.23
CA ASP A 228 12.56 5.95 5.91
C ASP A 228 11.15 5.58 5.44
N LEU A 229 10.90 4.29 5.32
CA LEU A 229 9.56 3.76 5.18
C LEU A 229 8.76 4.07 6.45
N PHE A 230 7.46 4.30 6.31
CA PHE A 230 6.60 4.49 7.48
C PHE A 230 6.59 3.24 8.36
N GLY A 231 6.87 3.39 9.65
CA GLY A 231 7.01 2.30 10.60
C GLY A 231 8.35 1.52 10.48
N TRP A 232 9.38 2.10 9.84
CA TRP A 232 10.74 1.59 9.76
C TRP A 232 11.76 2.70 10.06
N GLY A 233 12.98 2.32 10.48
CA GLY A 233 14.02 3.28 10.79
C GLY A 233 13.59 4.27 11.87
N GLU A 234 13.87 5.56 11.69
CA GLU A 234 13.48 6.59 12.68
C GLU A 234 11.96 6.80 12.78
N SER A 235 11.16 6.31 11.81
CA SER A 235 9.70 6.31 11.94
C SER A 235 9.22 5.44 13.11
N GLU A 236 10.00 4.45 13.54
CA GLU A 236 9.67 3.60 14.69
C GLU A 236 9.68 4.35 16.03
N TYR A 237 10.31 5.53 16.09
CA TYR A 237 10.21 6.40 17.26
C TYR A 237 8.83 7.05 17.41
N GLN A 238 8.01 7.05 16.36
CA GLN A 238 6.69 7.65 16.33
C GLN A 238 5.58 6.61 16.33
N VAL A 239 5.77 5.52 15.57
CA VAL A 239 4.79 4.45 15.40
C VAL A 239 5.52 3.11 15.37
N THR A 240 4.84 2.04 15.78
CA THR A 240 5.45 0.71 15.73
C THR A 240 5.50 0.18 14.30
N SER A 241 6.36 -0.81 14.04
CA SER A 241 6.45 -1.51 12.76
C SER A 241 5.13 -2.18 12.32
N ALA A 242 4.20 -2.43 13.27
CA ALA A 242 2.86 -2.90 12.94
C ALA A 242 2.06 -1.90 12.09
N ALA A 243 2.28 -0.60 12.27
CA ALA A 243 1.63 0.45 11.47
C ALA A 243 2.02 0.40 9.99
N HIS A 244 3.20 -0.13 9.68
CA HIS A 244 3.66 -0.34 8.31
C HIS A 244 2.79 -1.34 7.54
N ARG A 245 2.18 -2.32 8.22
CA ARG A 245 1.33 -3.34 7.61
C ARG A 245 -0.13 -2.92 7.49
N THR A 246 -0.36 -1.64 7.28
CA THR A 246 -1.69 -1.05 7.06
C THR A 246 -1.75 -0.34 5.72
N THR A 247 -2.95 -0.18 5.17
CA THR A 247 -3.16 0.60 3.93
C THR A 247 -2.80 2.07 4.11
N ALA A 248 -2.87 2.61 5.33
CA ALA A 248 -2.42 3.97 5.64
C ALA A 248 -0.92 4.16 5.39
N ALA A 249 -0.11 3.11 5.51
CA ALA A 249 1.33 3.19 5.22
C ALA A 249 1.61 3.57 3.77
N GLU A 250 0.87 3.01 2.80
CA GLU A 250 0.98 3.39 1.39
C GLU A 250 0.69 4.89 1.20
N GLN A 251 -0.44 5.36 1.75
CA GLN A 251 -0.85 6.76 1.66
C GLN A 251 0.19 7.70 2.27
N ILE A 252 0.71 7.37 3.45
CA ILE A 252 1.71 8.17 4.16
C ILE A 252 3.04 8.20 3.41
N GLN A 253 3.51 7.07 2.91
CA GLN A 253 4.78 7.00 2.17
C GLN A 253 4.74 7.83 0.89
N LEU A 254 3.63 7.80 0.16
CA LEU A 254 3.46 8.61 -1.04
C LEU A 254 3.35 10.10 -0.70
N MET A 255 2.60 10.46 0.34
CA MET A 255 2.54 11.83 0.85
C MET A 255 3.92 12.33 1.29
N ASN A 256 4.69 11.48 1.99
CA ASN A 256 6.06 11.80 2.39
C ASN A 256 6.93 12.09 1.17
N GLY A 257 6.89 11.22 0.16
CA GLY A 257 7.63 11.41 -1.10
C GLY A 257 7.28 12.72 -1.80
N LEU A 258 5.98 13.06 -1.90
CA LEU A 258 5.51 14.32 -2.50
C LEU A 258 5.94 15.55 -1.67
N THR A 259 5.89 15.44 -0.34
CA THR A 259 6.31 16.55 0.55
C THR A 259 7.82 16.78 0.48
N ILE A 260 8.62 15.70 0.41
CA ILE A 260 10.06 15.79 0.19
C ILE A 260 10.36 16.42 -1.17
N LEU A 261 9.64 16.02 -2.22
CA LEU A 261 9.78 16.60 -3.55
C LEU A 261 9.50 18.11 -3.53
N ASP A 262 8.43 18.55 -2.86
CA ASP A 262 8.11 19.97 -2.70
C ASP A 262 9.23 20.72 -1.97
N TYR A 263 9.77 20.16 -0.89
CA TYR A 263 10.89 20.76 -0.18
C TYR A 263 12.13 20.88 -1.09
N MET A 264 12.47 19.82 -1.84
CA MET A 264 13.64 19.84 -2.74
C MET A 264 13.50 20.90 -3.83
N PHE A 265 12.29 21.18 -4.29
CA PHE A 265 12.03 22.25 -5.28
C PHE A 265 12.21 23.67 -4.71
N THR A 266 12.27 23.84 -3.39
CA THR A 266 12.63 25.15 -2.77
C THR A 266 14.13 25.41 -2.80
N ARG A 267 14.95 24.40 -3.03
CA ARG A 267 16.41 24.50 -3.07
C ARG A 267 16.89 25.09 -4.39
N LYS A 268 17.83 26.01 -4.32
CA LYS A 268 18.38 26.72 -5.49
C LYS A 268 19.32 25.85 -6.34
N ASP A 269 19.88 24.79 -5.74
CA ASP A 269 20.82 23.85 -6.34
C ASP A 269 20.15 22.67 -7.07
N ILE A 270 18.82 22.65 -7.16
CA ILE A 270 18.07 21.62 -7.89
C ILE A 270 17.66 22.10 -9.28
N ASP A 271 17.87 21.25 -10.27
CA ASP A 271 17.36 21.44 -11.63
C ASP A 271 15.98 20.80 -11.79
N ALA A 272 14.95 21.63 -11.77
CA ALA A 272 13.56 21.19 -11.91
C ALA A 272 13.21 20.48 -13.24
N LYS A 273 14.11 20.50 -14.22
CA LYS A 273 13.95 19.81 -15.52
C LYS A 273 14.54 18.39 -15.52
N ARG A 274 15.34 18.04 -14.52
CA ARG A 274 16.02 16.74 -14.39
C ARG A 274 15.66 16.10 -13.05
N VAL A 275 14.45 15.56 -12.98
CA VAL A 275 13.88 15.00 -11.76
C VAL A 275 13.43 13.56 -11.98
N ALA A 276 13.94 12.64 -11.19
CA ALA A 276 13.61 11.23 -11.32
C ALA A 276 13.25 10.58 -9.98
N THR A 277 12.73 9.37 -10.07
CA THR A 277 12.59 8.46 -8.95
C THR A 277 13.19 7.10 -9.29
N ASN A 278 13.89 6.49 -8.31
CA ASN A 278 14.52 5.18 -8.44
C ASN A 278 14.47 4.43 -7.10
N GLY A 279 13.98 3.22 -7.11
CA GLY A 279 13.90 2.36 -5.92
C GLY A 279 13.68 0.90 -6.30
N GLY A 280 13.99 0.00 -5.39
CA GLY A 280 13.83 -1.44 -5.59
C GLY A 280 12.75 -2.03 -4.68
N SER A 281 12.11 -3.14 -5.11
CA SER A 281 11.08 -3.82 -4.33
C SER A 281 9.94 -2.85 -3.94
N GLY A 282 9.63 -2.70 -2.66
CA GLY A 282 8.66 -1.70 -2.18
C GLY A 282 9.01 -0.26 -2.58
N GLY A 283 10.30 0.07 -2.67
CA GLY A 283 10.75 1.33 -3.27
C GLY A 283 10.41 1.42 -4.75
N GLY A 284 10.47 0.31 -5.49
CA GLY A 284 10.01 0.23 -6.89
C GLY A 284 8.50 0.47 -7.03
N THR A 285 7.70 -0.02 -6.09
CA THR A 285 6.27 0.31 -6.02
C THR A 285 6.08 1.81 -5.85
N GLN A 286 6.80 2.44 -4.91
CA GLN A 286 6.72 3.90 -4.75
C GLN A 286 7.19 4.65 -6.00
N VAL A 287 8.20 4.14 -6.74
CA VAL A 287 8.60 4.72 -8.05
C VAL A 287 7.43 4.75 -9.01
N VAL A 288 6.71 3.63 -9.16
CA VAL A 288 5.54 3.54 -10.04
C VAL A 288 4.46 4.52 -9.59
N GLN A 289 4.09 4.48 -8.32
CA GLN A 289 2.98 5.25 -7.76
C GLN A 289 3.27 6.76 -7.75
N LEU A 290 4.47 7.19 -7.37
CA LEU A 290 4.89 8.59 -7.45
C LEU A 290 4.89 9.10 -8.89
N SER A 291 5.25 8.26 -9.86
CA SER A 291 5.19 8.60 -11.30
C SER A 291 3.75 8.82 -11.80
N VAL A 292 2.77 8.14 -11.19
CA VAL A 292 1.33 8.38 -11.46
C VAL A 292 0.89 9.71 -10.84
N LEU A 293 1.34 10.00 -9.62
CA LEU A 293 0.83 11.10 -8.80
C LEU A 293 1.41 12.47 -9.17
N ASP A 294 2.64 12.53 -9.70
CA ASP A 294 3.31 13.82 -9.90
C ASP A 294 4.01 13.91 -11.25
N ASP A 295 3.55 14.84 -12.07
CA ASP A 295 4.07 15.06 -13.42
C ASP A 295 5.44 15.78 -13.44
N ARG A 296 5.95 16.26 -12.31
CA ARG A 296 7.30 16.84 -12.18
C ARG A 296 8.42 15.82 -12.37
N PHE A 297 8.16 14.54 -12.14
CA PHE A 297 9.12 13.50 -12.51
C PHE A 297 9.28 13.43 -14.02
N THR A 298 10.53 13.49 -14.48
CA THR A 298 10.91 13.47 -15.90
C THR A 298 11.53 12.15 -16.34
N ALA A 299 11.93 11.28 -15.40
CA ALA A 299 12.42 9.92 -15.62
C ALA A 299 12.09 9.01 -14.44
N ALA A 300 12.02 7.70 -14.66
CA ALA A 300 11.77 6.72 -13.61
C ALA A 300 12.56 5.43 -13.84
N CYS A 301 13.00 4.80 -12.74
CA CYS A 301 13.74 3.54 -12.81
C CYS A 301 13.25 2.57 -11.72
N PRO A 302 12.09 1.89 -11.92
CA PRO A 302 11.63 0.84 -11.03
C PRO A 302 12.53 -0.40 -11.15
N THR A 303 13.02 -0.88 -10.00
CA THR A 303 13.96 -1.99 -9.92
C THR A 303 13.31 -3.14 -9.16
N VAL A 304 13.34 -4.35 -9.70
CA VAL A 304 12.83 -5.62 -9.15
C VAL A 304 11.43 -5.49 -8.51
N ASN A 305 10.52 -4.84 -9.24
CA ASN A 305 9.17 -4.57 -8.78
C ASN A 305 8.10 -4.87 -9.85
N LEU A 306 8.37 -4.53 -11.10
CA LEU A 306 7.34 -4.41 -12.12
C LEU A 306 6.86 -5.77 -12.62
N ALA A 307 5.87 -6.34 -11.95
CA ALA A 307 5.19 -7.56 -12.36
C ALA A 307 3.68 -7.34 -12.39
N SER A 308 2.97 -8.06 -13.27
CA SER A 308 1.51 -7.97 -13.40
C SER A 308 0.75 -8.91 -12.48
N HIS A 309 1.43 -9.92 -11.96
CA HIS A 309 0.88 -10.94 -11.08
C HIS A 309 1.25 -10.75 -9.61
N PHE A 310 2.11 -9.79 -9.30
CA PHE A 310 2.55 -9.51 -7.94
C PHE A 310 2.72 -8.01 -7.72
N ASP A 311 1.88 -7.45 -6.88
CA ASP A 311 1.83 -6.01 -6.62
C ASP A 311 2.65 -5.61 -5.37
N GLY A 312 3.23 -6.58 -4.66
CA GLY A 312 3.99 -6.41 -3.44
C GLY A 312 3.55 -7.35 -2.32
N GLY A 313 4.41 -7.56 -1.33
CA GLY A 313 4.19 -8.46 -0.19
C GLY A 313 3.61 -7.79 1.05
N CYS A 314 3.40 -6.48 1.01
CA CYS A 314 2.97 -5.67 2.15
C CYS A 314 1.81 -4.75 1.75
N PRO A 315 0.84 -4.45 2.64
CA PRO A 315 -0.20 -3.46 2.38
C PRO A 315 0.30 -2.08 1.97
N CYS A 316 1.53 -1.73 2.38
CA CYS A 316 2.18 -0.49 1.96
C CYS A 316 2.59 -0.44 0.48
N GLU A 317 2.50 -1.55 -0.23
CA GLU A 317 2.86 -1.68 -1.64
C GLU A 317 1.67 -2.06 -2.51
N SER A 318 1.02 -3.15 -2.11
CA SER A 318 -0.11 -3.76 -2.81
C SER A 318 -1.45 -3.19 -2.33
N GLY A 319 -1.41 -1.98 -1.82
CA GLY A 319 -2.48 -1.36 -1.08
C GLY A 319 -3.83 -1.50 -1.76
N MET A 320 -4.67 -2.35 -1.20
CA MET A 320 -6.07 -2.15 -1.39
C MET A 320 -6.39 -0.83 -0.70
N PRO A 321 -6.81 0.18 -1.39
CA PRO A 321 -7.72 0.21 -2.54
C PRO A 321 -7.14 0.48 -3.90
N THR A 322 -5.92 0.91 -4.01
CA THR A 322 -5.34 1.49 -5.23
C THR A 322 -5.37 0.56 -6.42
N MET A 323 -5.18 -0.74 -6.20
CA MET A 323 -5.25 -1.76 -7.26
C MET A 323 -6.67 -2.01 -7.79
N LEU A 324 -7.69 -1.40 -7.17
CA LEU A 324 -9.08 -1.42 -7.69
C LEU A 324 -9.39 -0.24 -8.61
N ALA A 325 -8.47 0.69 -8.80
CA ALA A 325 -8.69 1.86 -9.64
C ALA A 325 -9.20 1.45 -11.05
N CYS A 326 -10.24 2.15 -11.50
CA CYS A 326 -10.92 1.90 -12.78
C CYS A 326 -11.36 0.45 -13.00
N GLY A 327 -11.77 -0.24 -11.94
CA GLY A 327 -12.23 -1.62 -11.98
C GLY A 327 -11.12 -2.67 -11.97
N GLY A 328 -9.93 -2.29 -11.62
CA GLY A 328 -8.73 -3.12 -11.48
C GLY A 328 -7.58 -2.64 -12.34
N THR A 329 -6.39 -2.62 -11.74
CA THR A 329 -5.13 -2.20 -12.35
C THR A 329 -3.97 -3.07 -11.81
N CYS A 330 -2.76 -2.81 -12.29
CA CYS A 330 -1.51 -3.41 -11.80
C CYS A 330 -0.34 -2.44 -12.02
N ASN A 331 0.80 -2.73 -11.38
CA ASN A 331 1.98 -1.89 -11.49
C ASN A 331 2.41 -1.60 -12.95
N PRO A 332 2.38 -2.55 -13.91
CA PRO A 332 2.66 -2.24 -15.32
C PRO A 332 1.68 -1.24 -15.94
N GLU A 333 0.37 -1.34 -15.68
CA GLU A 333 -0.60 -0.36 -16.21
C GLU A 333 -0.40 1.03 -15.57
N LEU A 334 -0.13 1.06 -14.27
CA LEU A 334 0.20 2.30 -13.58
C LEU A 334 1.46 2.94 -14.17
N MET A 335 2.52 2.16 -14.41
CA MET A 335 3.76 2.66 -15.04
C MET A 335 3.52 3.15 -16.46
N ALA A 336 2.63 2.52 -17.23
CA ALA A 336 2.29 2.96 -18.57
C ALA A 336 1.74 4.40 -18.61
N THR A 337 1.14 4.88 -17.51
CA THR A 337 0.68 6.29 -17.42
C THR A 337 1.81 7.30 -17.52
N PHE A 338 3.06 6.88 -17.33
CA PHE A 338 4.24 7.75 -17.38
C PHE A 338 4.75 7.99 -18.80
N ALA A 339 4.33 7.16 -19.78
CA ALA A 339 4.70 7.38 -21.19
C ALA A 339 4.36 8.80 -21.66
N PRO A 340 5.20 9.43 -22.48
CA PRO A 340 6.41 8.93 -23.15
C PRO A 340 7.75 9.31 -22.46
N LYS A 341 7.76 9.51 -21.15
CA LYS A 341 8.98 9.91 -20.42
C LYS A 341 9.96 8.73 -20.34
N PRO A 342 11.28 8.98 -20.17
CA PRO A 342 12.27 7.93 -20.03
C PRO A 342 12.01 6.99 -18.85
N VAL A 343 12.04 5.69 -19.12
CA VAL A 343 11.91 4.63 -18.10
C VAL A 343 12.92 3.52 -18.36
N ARG A 344 13.60 3.10 -17.30
CA ARG A 344 14.34 1.83 -17.28
C ARG A 344 13.72 0.89 -16.26
N VAL A 345 13.26 -0.25 -16.72
CA VAL A 345 12.85 -1.36 -15.86
C VAL A 345 14.05 -2.25 -15.61
N ILE A 346 14.34 -2.58 -14.35
CA ILE A 346 15.36 -3.57 -13.98
C ILE A 346 14.63 -4.75 -13.35
N SER A 347 14.88 -5.96 -13.87
CA SER A 347 14.20 -7.19 -13.48
C SER A 347 15.17 -8.33 -13.29
N ASP A 348 14.80 -9.33 -12.51
CA ASP A 348 15.60 -10.48 -12.15
C ASP A 348 15.01 -11.79 -12.66
N GLY A 349 15.87 -12.77 -12.95
CA GLY A 349 15.43 -14.11 -13.35
C GLY A 349 15.03 -15.02 -12.18
N LYS A 350 15.38 -14.68 -10.95
CA LYS A 350 15.13 -15.52 -9.76
C LYS A 350 14.20 -14.87 -8.73
N ASP A 351 13.36 -13.92 -9.16
CA ASP A 351 12.28 -13.37 -8.35
C ASP A 351 10.99 -13.30 -9.18
N TRP A 352 9.96 -12.62 -8.64
CA TRP A 352 8.67 -12.45 -9.33
C TRP A 352 8.73 -11.52 -10.56
N THR A 353 9.85 -10.88 -10.83
CA THR A 353 10.06 -10.08 -12.04
C THR A 353 10.66 -10.87 -13.21
N ALA A 354 10.77 -12.20 -13.05
CA ALA A 354 11.29 -13.08 -14.10
C ALA A 354 10.46 -13.05 -15.40
N SER A 355 9.17 -12.75 -15.30
CA SER A 355 8.27 -12.62 -16.45
C SER A 355 8.40 -11.31 -17.22
N VAL A 356 9.08 -10.31 -16.67
CA VAL A 356 9.12 -8.94 -17.23
C VAL A 356 9.56 -8.89 -18.69
N PRO A 357 10.63 -9.56 -19.14
CA PRO A 357 11.07 -9.47 -20.54
C PRO A 357 10.04 -9.95 -21.56
N GLU A 358 9.25 -10.96 -21.18
CA GLU A 358 8.32 -11.64 -22.09
C GLU A 358 6.87 -11.18 -21.94
N LEU A 359 6.53 -10.58 -20.83
CA LEU A 359 5.15 -10.23 -20.50
C LEU A 359 4.95 -8.73 -20.25
N GLU A 360 5.55 -8.18 -19.22
CA GLU A 360 5.28 -6.81 -18.77
C GLU A 360 5.99 -5.77 -19.65
N PHE A 361 7.20 -6.05 -20.10
CA PHE A 361 7.94 -5.11 -20.94
C PHE A 361 7.31 -4.93 -22.33
N PRO A 362 6.93 -5.99 -23.08
CA PRO A 362 6.17 -5.86 -24.32
C PRO A 362 4.83 -5.13 -24.14
N TYR A 363 4.14 -5.34 -23.00
CA TYR A 363 2.94 -4.59 -22.67
C TYR A 363 3.23 -3.09 -22.55
N LEU A 364 4.31 -2.70 -21.86
CA LEU A 364 4.71 -1.30 -21.73
C LEU A 364 5.13 -0.69 -23.08
N GLN A 365 5.89 -1.42 -23.90
CA GLN A 365 6.36 -0.93 -25.21
C GLN A 365 5.23 -0.41 -26.08
N ARG A 366 4.06 -1.04 -26.03
CA ARG A 366 2.88 -0.60 -26.75
C ARG A 366 2.53 0.88 -26.46
N PHE A 367 2.64 1.32 -25.21
CA PHE A 367 2.28 2.69 -24.85
C PHE A 367 3.32 3.71 -25.29
N TRP A 368 4.61 3.35 -25.20
CA TRP A 368 5.66 4.22 -25.76
C TRP A 368 5.56 4.32 -27.26
N ASN A 369 5.14 3.25 -27.94
CA ASN A 369 4.90 3.23 -29.39
C ASN A 369 3.78 4.19 -29.80
N PHE A 370 2.75 4.36 -29.00
CA PHE A 370 1.70 5.36 -29.25
C PHE A 370 2.26 6.79 -29.41
N TYR A 371 3.36 7.07 -28.74
CA TYR A 371 4.03 8.38 -28.76
C TYR A 371 5.30 8.41 -29.64
N LYS A 372 5.61 7.33 -30.36
CA LYS A 372 6.86 7.18 -31.14
C LYS A 372 8.12 7.43 -30.28
N ALA A 373 8.12 6.89 -29.07
CA ALA A 373 9.14 7.11 -28.05
C ALA A 373 9.78 5.80 -27.54
N ASP A 374 9.83 4.77 -28.39
CA ASP A 374 10.30 3.42 -28.04
C ASP A 374 11.68 3.41 -27.42
N ASN A 375 12.56 4.30 -27.90
CA ASN A 375 13.93 4.46 -27.40
C ASN A 375 14.02 5.01 -25.97
N LYS A 376 12.92 5.47 -25.39
CA LYS A 376 12.85 5.98 -24.02
C LYS A 376 12.44 4.93 -23.00
N LEU A 377 12.06 3.74 -23.44
CA LEU A 377 11.74 2.62 -22.57
C LEU A 377 12.76 1.52 -22.76
N THR A 378 13.42 1.11 -21.68
CA THR A 378 14.42 0.04 -21.71
C THR A 378 14.19 -0.96 -20.59
N ASN A 379 14.58 -2.21 -20.80
CA ASN A 379 14.64 -3.24 -19.76
C ASN A 379 16.06 -3.79 -19.64
N VAL A 380 16.55 -3.93 -18.42
CA VAL A 380 17.75 -4.70 -18.08
C VAL A 380 17.27 -5.89 -17.25
N HIS A 381 17.42 -7.09 -17.80
CA HIS A 381 17.04 -8.33 -17.14
C HIS A 381 18.26 -9.11 -16.69
N LEU A 382 18.37 -9.36 -15.38
CA LEU A 382 19.49 -10.05 -14.76
C LEU A 382 19.11 -11.50 -14.48
N LEU A 383 19.18 -12.35 -15.51
CA LEU A 383 18.64 -13.71 -15.54
C LEU A 383 19.09 -14.59 -14.36
N THR A 384 20.33 -14.44 -13.89
CA THR A 384 20.91 -15.29 -12.84
C THR A 384 20.82 -14.67 -11.44
N GLU A 385 20.33 -13.44 -11.32
CA GLU A 385 20.25 -12.73 -10.05
C GLU A 385 18.89 -12.93 -9.36
N GLY A 386 18.88 -12.69 -8.07
CA GLY A 386 17.72 -12.75 -7.22
C GLY A 386 17.40 -11.38 -6.62
N HIS A 387 16.43 -11.36 -5.69
CA HIS A 387 15.82 -10.15 -5.17
C HIS A 387 16.71 -9.37 -4.20
N ASP A 388 17.51 -8.46 -4.73
CA ASP A 388 18.38 -7.55 -3.99
C ASP A 388 18.58 -6.22 -4.74
N PHE A 389 19.48 -5.37 -4.26
CA PHE A 389 19.97 -4.19 -4.99
C PHE A 389 21.48 -4.28 -5.24
N GLY A 390 21.94 -5.45 -5.73
CA GLY A 390 23.33 -5.79 -5.95
C GLY A 390 24.04 -4.93 -6.99
N VAL A 391 25.32 -5.20 -7.22
CA VAL A 391 26.22 -4.38 -8.03
C VAL A 391 25.74 -4.21 -9.49
N ASN A 392 25.20 -5.26 -10.10
CA ASN A 392 24.75 -5.18 -11.51
C ASN A 392 23.47 -4.33 -11.66
N LYS A 393 22.58 -4.37 -10.67
CA LYS A 393 21.40 -3.50 -10.62
C LYS A 393 21.81 -2.03 -10.46
N ARG A 394 22.75 -1.74 -9.55
CA ARG A 394 23.30 -0.40 -9.38
C ARG A 394 23.97 0.10 -10.67
N LYS A 395 24.77 -0.76 -11.33
CA LYS A 395 25.37 -0.45 -12.63
C LYS A 395 24.30 -0.08 -13.67
N ALA A 396 23.23 -0.88 -13.78
CA ALA A 396 22.14 -0.57 -14.70
C ALA A 396 21.43 0.77 -14.38
N VAL A 397 21.32 1.14 -13.10
CA VAL A 397 20.83 2.46 -12.68
C VAL A 397 21.75 3.57 -13.14
N TYR A 398 23.07 3.43 -12.95
CA TYR A 398 24.04 4.44 -13.39
C TYR A 398 24.04 4.62 -14.91
N GLU A 399 24.05 3.52 -15.67
CA GLU A 399 23.98 3.51 -17.13
C GLU A 399 22.70 4.16 -17.67
N PHE A 400 21.64 4.20 -16.90
CA PHE A 400 20.41 4.90 -17.25
C PHE A 400 20.52 6.42 -17.00
N PHE A 401 20.97 6.80 -15.80
CA PHE A 401 20.97 8.22 -15.43
C PHE A 401 22.13 9.02 -16.04
N ILE A 402 23.25 8.38 -16.38
CA ILE A 402 24.36 9.07 -17.05
C ILE A 402 23.88 9.80 -18.32
N PRO A 403 23.31 9.13 -19.34
CA PRO A 403 22.83 9.81 -20.54
C PRO A 403 21.55 10.60 -20.32
N THR A 404 20.65 10.12 -19.42
CA THR A 404 19.36 10.77 -19.21
C THR A 404 19.49 12.15 -18.57
N PHE A 405 20.45 12.32 -17.67
CA PHE A 405 20.66 13.57 -16.93
C PHE A 405 22.01 14.23 -17.18
N GLY A 406 22.84 13.67 -18.06
CA GLY A 406 24.16 14.18 -18.35
C GLY A 406 25.08 14.12 -17.12
N LEU A 407 25.06 13.00 -16.41
CA LEU A 407 25.94 12.80 -15.25
C LEU A 407 27.38 12.50 -15.70
N ASP A 408 28.35 12.85 -14.87
CA ASP A 408 29.77 12.65 -15.15
C ASP A 408 30.19 11.19 -14.94
N ALA A 409 30.25 10.42 -16.03
CA ALA A 409 30.64 9.01 -16.00
C ALA A 409 32.09 8.80 -15.48
N SER A 410 32.99 9.80 -15.58
CA SER A 410 34.35 9.69 -15.06
C SER A 410 34.43 9.60 -13.54
N LYS A 411 33.32 9.93 -12.84
CA LYS A 411 33.18 9.87 -11.38
C LYS A 411 32.53 8.58 -10.90
N LEU A 412 32.19 7.64 -11.79
CA LEU A 412 31.64 6.35 -11.44
C LEU A 412 32.72 5.47 -10.78
N ASP A 413 32.75 5.46 -9.48
CA ASP A 413 33.65 4.63 -8.65
C ASP A 413 33.02 4.37 -7.29
N GLU A 414 32.43 3.18 -7.12
CA GLU A 414 31.77 2.77 -5.86
C GLU A 414 32.77 2.61 -4.70
N SER A 415 34.06 2.37 -4.97
CA SER A 415 35.08 2.21 -3.93
C SER A 415 35.34 3.50 -3.14
N LYS A 416 34.94 4.64 -3.69
CA LYS A 416 35.08 5.96 -3.07
C LYS A 416 33.92 6.32 -2.11
N ILE A 417 32.96 5.44 -1.97
CA ILE A 417 31.79 5.71 -1.12
C ILE A 417 32.09 5.30 0.31
N THR A 418 31.94 6.24 1.21
CA THR A 418 31.99 6.00 2.67
C THR A 418 30.63 5.52 3.14
N ILE A 419 30.57 4.34 3.75
CA ILE A 419 29.36 3.81 4.38
C ILE A 419 29.29 4.34 5.80
N GLU A 420 28.30 5.18 6.07
CA GLU A 420 28.06 5.71 7.41
C GLU A 420 27.41 4.67 8.32
N PRO A 421 27.82 4.59 9.60
CA PRO A 421 27.05 3.86 10.60
C PRO A 421 25.64 4.42 10.74
N GLU A 422 24.67 3.56 11.01
CA GLU A 422 23.26 3.95 11.13
C GLU A 422 23.02 5.12 12.10
N VAL A 423 23.66 5.10 13.28
CA VAL A 423 23.52 6.17 14.28
C VAL A 423 23.94 7.55 13.79
N VAL A 424 24.89 7.64 12.84
CA VAL A 424 25.31 8.91 12.22
C VAL A 424 24.26 9.45 11.28
N MET A 425 23.44 8.58 10.74
CA MET A 425 22.37 8.90 9.79
C MET A 425 21.04 9.26 10.47
N HIS A 426 20.94 9.15 11.81
CA HIS A 426 19.75 9.54 12.54
C HIS A 426 19.61 11.06 12.66
N SER A 427 18.43 11.57 12.44
CA SER A 427 18.04 12.97 12.64
C SER A 427 17.65 13.26 14.09
N PHE A 428 17.03 12.27 14.74
CA PHE A 428 16.46 12.40 16.08
C PHE A 428 17.35 11.84 17.19
N GLY A 429 18.62 11.47 16.85
CA GLY A 429 19.54 10.84 17.79
C GLY A 429 19.34 9.33 17.90
N GLU A 430 20.20 8.66 18.67
CA GLU A 430 20.25 7.20 18.71
C GLU A 430 18.95 6.54 19.21
N LYS A 431 18.26 7.21 20.12
CA LYS A 431 17.03 6.73 20.77
C LYS A 431 15.83 7.66 20.57
N GLY A 432 15.88 8.55 19.60
CA GLY A 432 14.84 9.54 19.36
C GLY A 432 14.81 10.67 20.39
N GLU A 433 15.90 10.90 21.15
CA GLU A 433 15.98 11.91 22.22
C GLU A 433 15.93 13.34 21.70
N LYS A 434 16.14 13.54 20.40
CA LYS A 434 16.05 14.86 19.74
C LYS A 434 14.73 15.07 18.99
N MET A 435 13.77 14.16 19.16
CA MET A 435 12.47 14.33 18.51
C MET A 435 11.75 15.59 19.03
N PRO A 436 11.06 16.32 18.12
CA PRO A 436 10.21 17.44 18.51
C PRO A 436 9.14 17.05 19.55
N THR A 437 8.83 17.96 20.45
CA THR A 437 7.86 17.70 21.54
C THR A 437 6.43 17.47 21.06
N ASN A 438 6.09 17.99 19.87
CA ASN A 438 4.80 17.77 19.21
C ASN A 438 4.74 16.45 18.42
N ALA A 439 5.82 15.67 18.37
CA ALA A 439 5.84 14.44 17.58
C ALA A 439 4.81 13.42 18.07
N ILE A 440 4.06 12.87 17.12
CA ILE A 440 3.13 11.75 17.35
C ILE A 440 3.89 10.56 17.93
N ARG A 441 3.28 9.84 18.87
CA ARG A 441 3.84 8.66 19.53
C ARG A 441 3.01 7.40 19.37
N GLU A 442 1.86 7.51 18.72
CA GLU A 442 0.91 6.40 18.55
C GLU A 442 0.25 6.43 17.17
N PHE A 443 0.13 5.27 16.56
CA PHE A 443 -0.49 5.14 15.25
C PHE A 443 -1.95 5.63 15.22
N ALA A 444 -2.71 5.46 16.30
CA ALA A 444 -4.07 5.96 16.41
C ALA A 444 -4.21 7.49 16.20
N GLN A 445 -3.14 8.25 16.46
CA GLN A 445 -3.12 9.69 16.18
C GLN A 445 -2.98 9.97 14.67
N VAL A 446 -2.20 9.12 13.97
CA VAL A 446 -2.02 9.21 12.51
C VAL A 446 -3.32 8.85 11.78
N GLU A 447 -4.03 7.83 12.24
CA GLU A 447 -5.29 7.38 11.63
C GLU A 447 -6.37 8.46 11.59
N LYS A 448 -6.31 9.45 12.49
CA LYS A 448 -7.25 10.59 12.50
C LYS A 448 -7.14 11.50 11.28
N PHE A 449 -6.03 11.45 10.56
CA PHE A 449 -5.86 12.23 9.32
C PHE A 449 -6.59 11.61 8.13
N PHE A 450 -6.93 10.32 8.20
CA PHE A 450 -7.58 9.58 7.13
C PHE A 450 -9.05 9.34 7.43
N ASN A 451 -9.89 9.45 6.41
CA ASN A 451 -11.32 9.19 6.56
C ASN A 451 -11.63 7.73 6.20
N LYS A 452 -11.50 6.82 7.18
CA LYS A 452 -11.75 5.39 6.99
C LYS A 452 -13.15 5.06 6.44
N LYS A 453 -14.19 5.84 6.82
CA LYS A 453 -15.54 5.64 6.29
C LYS A 453 -15.65 6.05 4.82
N ALA A 454 -14.97 7.14 4.45
CA ALA A 454 -14.94 7.58 3.05
C ALA A 454 -14.20 6.57 2.15
N ASP A 455 -13.10 6.01 2.62
CA ASP A 455 -12.36 4.95 1.91
C ASP A 455 -13.23 3.73 1.66
N ALA A 456 -13.79 3.14 2.71
CA ALA A 456 -14.65 1.97 2.60
C ALA A 456 -15.84 2.23 1.66
N LYS A 457 -16.40 3.45 1.68
CA LYS A 457 -17.49 3.84 0.80
C LYS A 457 -17.05 3.95 -0.66
N ILE A 458 -15.91 4.62 -0.94
CA ILE A 458 -15.37 4.76 -2.29
C ILE A 458 -15.10 3.38 -2.91
N HIS A 459 -14.48 2.48 -2.15
CA HIS A 459 -14.22 1.11 -2.57
C HIS A 459 -15.47 0.35 -2.93
N SER A 460 -16.42 0.38 -2.00
CA SER A 460 -17.68 -0.28 -2.18
C SER A 460 -18.46 0.31 -3.35
N ASP A 461 -18.37 1.63 -3.60
CA ASP A 461 -19.01 2.29 -4.74
C ASP A 461 -18.42 1.80 -6.06
N ILE A 462 -17.09 1.70 -6.16
CA ILE A 462 -16.40 1.21 -7.37
C ILE A 462 -16.78 -0.25 -7.66
N ASP A 463 -16.77 -1.10 -6.64
CA ASP A 463 -17.16 -2.51 -6.82
C ASP A 463 -18.62 -2.65 -7.26
N LEU A 464 -19.53 -1.88 -6.67
CA LEU A 464 -20.94 -1.90 -7.04
C LEU A 464 -21.16 -1.37 -8.46
N GLU A 465 -20.45 -0.35 -8.90
CA GLU A 465 -20.53 0.15 -10.28
C GLU A 465 -20.05 -0.90 -11.28
N LYS A 466 -18.96 -1.58 -10.99
CA LYS A 466 -18.46 -2.69 -11.81
C LYS A 466 -19.45 -3.84 -11.89
N ARG A 467 -20.06 -4.24 -10.77
CA ARG A 467 -21.11 -5.27 -10.75
C ARG A 467 -22.34 -4.83 -11.55
N ALA A 468 -22.77 -3.59 -11.40
CA ALA A 468 -23.89 -3.04 -12.16
C ALA A 468 -23.60 -3.09 -13.67
N GLN A 469 -22.39 -2.72 -14.09
CA GLN A 469 -21.99 -2.79 -15.49
C GLN A 469 -21.99 -4.24 -16.01
N ASN A 470 -21.44 -5.17 -15.26
CA ASN A 470 -21.47 -6.59 -15.63
C ASN A 470 -22.89 -7.13 -15.82
N PHE A 471 -23.86 -6.69 -14.99
CA PHE A 471 -25.27 -7.05 -15.19
C PHE A 471 -25.82 -6.48 -16.50
N VAL A 472 -25.54 -5.21 -16.79
CA VAL A 472 -26.00 -4.56 -18.03
C VAL A 472 -25.40 -5.26 -19.26
N ASP A 473 -24.12 -5.58 -19.23
CA ASP A 473 -23.41 -6.27 -20.32
C ASP A 473 -24.02 -7.65 -20.61
N THR A 474 -24.46 -8.37 -19.57
CA THR A 474 -25.15 -9.67 -19.72
C THR A 474 -26.51 -9.55 -20.37
N LEU A 475 -27.20 -8.41 -20.26
CA LEU A 475 -28.52 -8.20 -20.84
C LEU A 475 -28.50 -7.98 -22.35
N LYS A 476 -27.34 -7.63 -22.94
CA LYS A 476 -27.13 -7.43 -24.38
C LYS A 476 -28.22 -6.58 -25.02
N LEU A 477 -28.53 -5.42 -24.43
CA LEU A 477 -29.67 -4.58 -24.79
C LEU A 477 -29.53 -3.92 -26.17
N ASN A 478 -28.31 -3.80 -26.69
CA ASN A 478 -27.99 -3.17 -27.99
C ASN A 478 -28.57 -1.74 -28.18
N ASP A 479 -28.79 -1.05 -27.08
CA ASP A 479 -29.34 0.32 -27.01
C ASP A 479 -28.61 1.06 -25.90
N LYS A 480 -27.74 1.99 -26.26
CA LYS A 480 -26.86 2.68 -25.31
C LYS A 480 -27.61 3.53 -24.27
N GLU A 481 -28.71 4.13 -24.69
CA GLU A 481 -29.52 4.95 -23.78
C GLU A 481 -30.25 4.07 -22.77
N LYS A 482 -30.77 2.94 -23.22
CA LYS A 482 -31.40 1.94 -22.35
C LYS A 482 -30.40 1.29 -21.42
N GLU A 483 -29.20 0.95 -21.91
CA GLU A 483 -28.08 0.43 -21.07
C GLU A 483 -27.74 1.40 -19.94
N ASN A 484 -27.59 2.71 -20.24
CA ASN A 484 -27.28 3.73 -19.23
C ASN A 484 -28.41 3.89 -18.20
N ARG A 485 -29.66 3.81 -18.60
CA ARG A 485 -30.80 3.84 -17.67
C ARG A 485 -30.80 2.62 -16.76
N VAL A 486 -30.66 1.42 -17.33
CA VAL A 486 -30.62 0.17 -16.56
C VAL A 486 -29.41 0.15 -15.62
N PHE A 487 -28.24 0.57 -16.08
CA PHE A 487 -27.06 0.72 -15.25
C PHE A 487 -27.31 1.63 -14.04
N THR A 488 -27.91 2.78 -14.28
CA THR A 488 -28.20 3.75 -13.21
C THR A 488 -29.16 3.18 -12.18
N ILE A 489 -30.20 2.48 -12.61
CA ILE A 489 -31.18 1.85 -11.72
C ILE A 489 -30.49 0.77 -10.87
N ILE A 490 -29.75 -0.15 -11.50
CA ILE A 490 -29.07 -1.24 -10.80
C ILE A 490 -28.04 -0.68 -9.81
N LYS A 491 -27.19 0.25 -10.24
CA LYS A 491 -26.18 0.88 -9.39
C LYS A 491 -26.81 1.57 -8.18
N THR A 492 -27.87 2.36 -8.39
CA THR A 492 -28.55 3.08 -7.32
C THR A 492 -29.18 2.12 -6.32
N HIS A 493 -29.82 1.06 -6.81
CA HIS A 493 -30.41 0.03 -5.95
C HIS A 493 -29.34 -0.68 -5.11
N MET A 494 -28.24 -1.12 -5.73
CA MET A 494 -27.17 -1.82 -5.03
C MET A 494 -26.51 -0.93 -3.96
N LYS A 495 -26.30 0.36 -4.27
CA LYS A 495 -25.79 1.32 -3.28
C LYS A 495 -26.77 1.51 -2.11
N ALA A 496 -28.05 1.66 -2.40
CA ALA A 496 -29.07 1.79 -1.35
C ALA A 496 -29.17 0.56 -0.43
N VAL A 497 -29.07 -0.64 -1.00
CA VAL A 497 -29.04 -1.90 -0.22
C VAL A 497 -27.81 -1.96 0.67
N ARG A 498 -26.62 -1.68 0.13
CA ARG A 498 -25.39 -1.64 0.93
C ARG A 498 -25.48 -0.61 2.07
N ASP A 499 -25.92 0.62 1.77
CA ASP A 499 -25.99 1.69 2.78
C ASP A 499 -26.98 1.31 3.88
N TRP A 500 -28.10 0.68 3.50
CA TRP A 500 -29.04 0.14 4.48
C TRP A 500 -28.41 -0.95 5.37
N HIS A 501 -27.62 -1.89 4.80
CA HIS A 501 -26.90 -2.91 5.57
C HIS A 501 -25.85 -2.31 6.52
N ASN A 502 -25.16 -1.25 6.07
CA ASN A 502 -24.20 -0.56 6.92
C ASN A 502 -24.86 0.13 8.11
N ASP A 503 -26.07 0.66 7.91
CA ASP A 503 -26.87 1.29 8.96
C ASP A 503 -27.60 0.25 9.85
N HIS A 504 -27.83 -0.95 9.33
CA HIS A 504 -28.52 -2.04 10.00
C HIS A 504 -27.67 -3.33 9.95
N PRO A 505 -26.52 -3.36 10.63
CA PRO A 505 -25.64 -4.52 10.60
C PRO A 505 -26.33 -5.75 11.22
N TYR A 506 -25.97 -6.94 10.75
CA TYR A 506 -26.53 -8.20 11.27
C TYR A 506 -26.35 -8.36 12.78
N THR A 507 -25.45 -7.61 13.39
CA THR A 507 -25.22 -7.59 14.85
C THR A 507 -26.44 -7.10 15.64
N ILE A 508 -27.37 -6.36 15.02
CA ILE A 508 -28.64 -5.98 15.66
C ILE A 508 -29.64 -7.14 15.71
N ILE A 509 -29.42 -8.20 14.93
CA ILE A 509 -30.25 -9.42 14.99
C ILE A 509 -29.74 -10.28 16.14
N PRO A 510 -30.58 -10.61 17.14
CA PRO A 510 -30.16 -11.44 18.26
C PRO A 510 -29.60 -12.79 17.80
N LYS A 511 -28.58 -13.27 18.49
CA LYS A 511 -28.12 -14.64 18.31
C LYS A 511 -29.24 -15.60 18.76
N GLY A 512 -29.46 -16.63 17.98
CA GLY A 512 -30.53 -17.55 18.28
C GLY A 512 -30.52 -18.78 17.39
N ILE A 513 -31.51 -19.60 17.58
CA ILE A 513 -31.77 -20.78 16.77
C ILE A 513 -32.77 -20.39 15.68
N ASN A 514 -32.51 -20.78 14.43
CA ASN A 514 -33.48 -20.65 13.36
C ASN A 514 -34.77 -21.40 13.75
N PRO A 515 -35.89 -20.72 13.89
CA PRO A 515 -37.14 -21.37 14.38
C PRO A 515 -37.70 -22.43 13.41
N ARG A 516 -37.24 -22.42 12.14
CA ARG A 516 -37.67 -23.40 11.13
C ARG A 516 -36.77 -24.64 11.08
N THR A 517 -35.47 -24.47 11.26
CA THR A 517 -34.48 -25.56 11.08
C THR A 517 -33.95 -26.10 12.40
N GLY A 518 -34.12 -25.38 13.51
CA GLY A 518 -33.52 -25.72 14.80
C GLY A 518 -31.99 -25.51 14.86
N GLU A 519 -31.40 -24.96 13.83
CA GLU A 519 -29.97 -24.73 13.75
C GLU A 519 -29.59 -23.35 14.28
N LEU A 520 -28.36 -23.21 14.79
CA LEU A 520 -27.80 -21.92 15.18
C LEU A 520 -27.73 -20.98 13.96
N LEU A 521 -28.26 -19.77 14.12
CA LEU A 521 -28.13 -18.72 13.11
C LEU A 521 -26.65 -18.33 12.92
N THR A 522 -26.12 -18.61 11.76
CA THR A 522 -24.80 -18.12 11.36
C THR A 522 -24.87 -16.61 11.09
N ASP A 523 -23.70 -15.94 11.02
CA ASP A 523 -23.66 -14.51 10.67
C ASP A 523 -24.27 -14.25 9.29
N VAL A 524 -24.11 -15.19 8.35
CA VAL A 524 -24.76 -15.13 7.02
C VAL A 524 -26.27 -15.23 7.12
N HIS A 525 -26.81 -16.15 7.95
CA HIS A 525 -28.24 -16.26 8.15
C HIS A 525 -28.84 -15.01 8.81
N ARG A 526 -28.12 -14.41 9.75
CA ARG A 526 -28.54 -13.15 10.40
C ARG A 526 -28.57 -12.00 9.43
N ASP A 527 -27.61 -11.93 8.52
CA ASP A 527 -27.55 -10.94 7.46
C ASP A 527 -28.73 -11.10 6.48
N VAL A 528 -29.04 -12.33 6.07
CA VAL A 528 -30.24 -12.63 5.25
C VAL A 528 -31.54 -12.24 5.96
N ILE A 529 -31.65 -12.48 7.29
CA ILE A 529 -32.81 -12.07 8.05
C ILE A 529 -32.93 -10.55 8.11
N ALA A 530 -31.81 -9.84 8.35
CA ALA A 530 -31.77 -8.38 8.34
C ALA A 530 -32.21 -7.81 6.99
N CYS A 531 -31.79 -8.43 5.87
CA CYS A 531 -32.24 -8.08 4.53
C CYS A 531 -33.76 -8.27 4.34
N SER A 532 -34.28 -9.40 4.81
CA SER A 532 -35.70 -9.77 4.59
C SER A 532 -36.70 -8.94 5.42
N THR A 533 -36.23 -8.26 6.45
CA THR A 533 -37.05 -7.37 7.29
C THR A 533 -37.10 -5.93 6.80
N LYS A 534 -36.39 -5.60 5.71
CA LYS A 534 -36.44 -4.28 5.10
C LYS A 534 -37.84 -3.97 4.61
N PRO A 535 -38.47 -2.84 5.01
CA PRO A 535 -39.75 -2.43 4.45
C PRO A 535 -39.65 -2.28 2.93
N THR A 536 -40.58 -2.91 2.21
CA THR A 536 -40.65 -2.93 0.75
C THR A 536 -41.09 -1.59 0.11
N SER A 537 -40.98 -0.50 0.84
CA SER A 537 -41.38 0.83 0.37
C SER A 537 -40.18 1.63 -0.14
N VAL A 538 -39.70 1.28 -1.33
CA VAL A 538 -39.08 2.25 -2.22
C VAL A 538 -39.79 2.15 -3.57
N HIS A 539 -40.80 3.00 -3.74
CA HIS A 539 -41.40 3.28 -5.05
C HIS A 539 -40.49 4.18 -5.88
#